data_542a3c6607f8209ec9092817dca5fcfe
#
_entry.id   542a3c6607f8209ec9092817dca5fcfe
#
_cell.length_a   1.000
_cell.length_b   1.000
_cell.length_c   1.000
_cell.angle_alpha   90.00
_cell.angle_beta   90.00
_cell.angle_gamma   90.00
#
_symmetry.space_group_name_H-M   'P 1'
#
loop_
_entity.id
_entity.type
_entity.pdbx_description
1 polymer ?
#
loop_
_entity_poly.entity_id
_entity_poly.type
_entity_poly.pdbx_seq_one_letter_code
_entity_poly.pdbx_strand_id
1 'polypeptide(L)'
;LVGNAPGGAGLECQFSGPTLRFQRDAVVAVTGADMAPELDGMPAPMWRSFTVRAGQTLALGFARLGARSYLAIAGGINTPPVLGSRATFHQAGIGGMEGHALKKGQAVPVAESADGAEGRAGRQVIAARRPPLTGEKNWQIEVVPGPNDDWIDEAGHARFLSSDWLLQ
;
A
#
# COMPACT_ATOMS: atom_id res chain seq x y z
N LEU A 1 -5.69 10.25 -4.27
CA LEU A 1 -5.24 10.30 -5.66
C LEU A 1 -6.34 9.80 -6.60
N VAL A 2 -6.84 8.59 -6.42
CA VAL A 2 -7.87 7.99 -7.30
C VAL A 2 -9.31 8.33 -6.88
N GLY A 3 -9.51 9.08 -5.80
CA GLY A 3 -10.81 9.60 -5.36
C GLY A 3 -11.74 8.55 -4.72
N ASN A 4 -11.20 7.47 -4.20
CA ASN A 4 -12.00 6.53 -3.41
C ASN A 4 -12.48 7.16 -2.10
N ALA A 5 -13.61 6.71 -1.60
CA ALA A 5 -14.07 7.06 -0.26
C ALA A 5 -13.07 6.59 0.81
N PRO A 6 -13.06 7.24 2.00
CA PRO A 6 -12.34 6.70 3.14
C PRO A 6 -12.78 5.25 3.42
N GLY A 7 -11.82 4.35 3.62
CA GLY A 7 -12.10 2.92 3.77
C GLY A 7 -12.20 2.13 2.45
N GLY A 8 -12.05 2.79 1.29
CA GLY A 8 -11.89 2.08 0.01
C GLY A 8 -10.64 1.21 0.02
N ALA A 9 -10.79 -0.09 -0.31
CA ALA A 9 -9.67 -1.03 -0.27
C ALA A 9 -8.70 -0.82 -1.43
N GLY A 10 -7.41 -1.00 -1.15
CA GLY A 10 -6.31 -1.07 -2.10
C GLY A 10 -5.49 -2.33 -1.90
N LEU A 11 -4.44 -2.50 -2.70
CA LEU A 11 -3.45 -3.56 -2.50
C LEU A 11 -2.26 -3.01 -1.73
N GLU A 12 -1.91 -3.66 -0.63
CA GLU A 12 -0.63 -3.48 0.05
C GLU A 12 0.37 -4.51 -0.46
N CYS A 13 1.54 -4.06 -0.85
CA CYS A 13 2.63 -4.88 -1.34
C CYS A 13 3.81 -4.78 -0.37
N GLN A 14 4.28 -5.89 0.18
CA GLN A 14 5.39 -5.92 1.13
C GLN A 14 6.64 -6.48 0.44
N PHE A 15 7.71 -5.70 0.40
CA PHE A 15 9.00 -5.97 -0.23
C PHE A 15 8.98 -6.25 -1.74
N SER A 16 7.88 -6.77 -2.26
CA SER A 16 7.68 -6.98 -3.70
C SER A 16 6.22 -6.81 -4.05
N GLY A 17 5.95 -6.43 -5.30
CA GLY A 17 4.60 -6.22 -5.78
C GLY A 17 4.20 -7.20 -6.90
N PRO A 18 2.91 -7.25 -7.23
CA PRO A 18 2.38 -8.11 -8.26
C PRO A 18 2.60 -7.56 -9.66
N THR A 19 2.47 -8.44 -10.64
CA THR A 19 2.20 -8.08 -12.03
C THR A 19 0.72 -8.28 -12.29
N LEU A 20 0.01 -7.21 -12.64
CA LEU A 20 -1.44 -7.17 -12.83
C LEU A 20 -1.79 -6.82 -14.27
N ARG A 21 -2.57 -7.67 -14.93
CA ARG A 21 -3.16 -7.38 -16.22
C ARG A 21 -4.55 -6.80 -16.03
N PHE A 22 -4.80 -5.63 -16.59
CA PHE A 22 -6.10 -4.96 -16.49
C PHE A 22 -7.05 -5.47 -17.56
N GLN A 23 -8.26 -5.86 -17.16
CA GLN A 23 -9.31 -6.32 -18.08
C GLN A 23 -10.20 -5.18 -18.59
N ARG A 24 -10.13 -4.01 -17.95
CA ARG A 24 -10.85 -2.79 -18.32
C ARG A 24 -9.98 -1.56 -18.02
N ASP A 25 -10.35 -0.43 -18.60
CA ASP A 25 -9.73 0.85 -18.28
C ASP A 25 -9.88 1.19 -16.80
N ALA A 26 -8.85 1.71 -16.20
CA ALA A 26 -8.84 2.11 -14.80
C ALA A 26 -7.93 3.32 -14.57
N VAL A 27 -8.21 4.11 -13.53
CA VAL A 27 -7.26 5.07 -12.98
C VAL A 27 -6.66 4.47 -11.72
N VAL A 28 -5.34 4.46 -11.67
CA VAL A 28 -4.57 3.87 -10.57
C VAL A 28 -3.58 4.88 -9.99
N ALA A 29 -3.08 4.60 -8.80
CA ALA A 29 -1.97 5.32 -8.19
C ALA A 29 -1.11 4.36 -7.39
N VAL A 30 0.20 4.45 -7.54
CA VAL A 30 1.20 3.72 -6.74
C VAL A 30 1.87 4.70 -5.79
N THR A 31 1.95 4.33 -4.50
CA THR A 31 2.57 5.13 -3.45
C THR A 31 3.36 4.24 -2.49
N GLY A 32 4.15 4.82 -1.58
CA GLY A 32 4.95 4.07 -0.60
C GLY A 32 6.35 3.77 -1.11
N ALA A 33 6.84 2.57 -0.85
CA ALA A 33 8.17 2.12 -1.25
C ALA A 33 8.38 2.18 -2.76
N ASP A 34 9.61 2.48 -3.18
CA ASP A 34 9.98 2.42 -4.59
C ASP A 34 10.15 0.96 -5.02
N MET A 35 9.13 0.45 -5.69
CA MET A 35 9.12 -0.88 -6.32
C MET A 35 9.29 -0.79 -7.84
N ALA A 36 9.82 0.32 -8.35
CA ALA A 36 10.04 0.57 -9.77
C ALA A 36 8.84 0.13 -10.63
N PRO A 37 7.65 0.74 -10.45
CA PRO A 37 6.47 0.34 -11.20
C PRO A 37 6.67 0.55 -12.70
N GLU A 38 6.21 -0.40 -13.50
CA GLU A 38 6.26 -0.36 -14.96
C GLU A 38 4.87 -0.65 -15.56
N LEU A 39 4.49 0.13 -16.56
CA LEU A 39 3.30 -0.11 -17.38
C LEU A 39 3.75 -0.58 -18.77
N ASP A 40 3.46 -1.83 -19.12
CA ASP A 40 3.92 -2.49 -20.36
C ASP A 40 5.44 -2.35 -20.60
N GLY A 41 6.24 -2.49 -19.50
CA GLY A 41 7.70 -2.40 -19.55
C GLY A 41 8.25 -0.97 -19.56
N MET A 42 7.41 0.06 -19.53
CA MET A 42 7.82 1.46 -19.42
C MET A 42 7.64 1.97 -17.98
N PRO A 43 8.57 2.79 -17.46
CA PRO A 43 8.45 3.34 -16.12
C PRO A 43 7.10 4.03 -15.88
N ALA A 44 6.40 3.64 -14.83
CA ALA A 44 5.14 4.25 -14.42
C ALA A 44 5.36 5.24 -13.26
N PRO A 45 4.56 6.32 -13.17
CA PRO A 45 4.77 7.32 -12.14
C PRO A 45 4.37 6.81 -10.75
N MET A 46 5.15 7.18 -9.73
CA MET A 46 4.76 7.06 -8.33
C MET A 46 4.19 8.37 -7.80
N TRP A 47 3.34 8.29 -6.77
CA TRP A 47 2.72 9.43 -6.09
C TRP A 47 1.85 10.30 -7.00
N ARG A 48 1.46 9.74 -8.14
CA ARG A 48 0.59 10.36 -9.12
C ARG A 48 -0.39 9.32 -9.66
N SER A 49 -1.63 9.75 -9.90
CA SER A 49 -2.62 8.90 -10.57
C SER A 49 -2.42 8.93 -12.08
N PHE A 50 -2.62 7.79 -12.73
CA PHE A 50 -2.52 7.62 -14.18
C PHE A 50 -3.53 6.60 -14.68
N THR A 51 -3.84 6.68 -15.97
CA THR A 51 -4.75 5.74 -16.62
C THR A 51 -3.99 4.48 -17.06
N VAL A 52 -4.60 3.33 -16.78
CA VAL A 52 -4.22 2.03 -17.35
C VAL A 52 -5.37 1.58 -18.24
N ARG A 53 -5.06 1.15 -19.48
CA ARG A 53 -6.06 0.68 -20.45
C ARG A 53 -6.29 -0.82 -20.33
N ALA A 54 -7.45 -1.28 -20.80
CA ALA A 54 -7.74 -2.70 -20.92
C ALA A 54 -6.65 -3.42 -21.74
N GLY A 55 -6.19 -4.55 -21.24
CA GLY A 55 -5.11 -5.34 -21.82
C GLY A 55 -3.70 -4.97 -21.36
N GLN A 56 -3.48 -3.77 -20.80
CA GLN A 56 -2.18 -3.36 -20.29
C GLN A 56 -1.79 -4.09 -19.00
N THR A 57 -0.50 -4.17 -18.76
CA THR A 57 0.10 -4.85 -17.61
C THR A 57 0.88 -3.84 -16.76
N LEU A 58 0.48 -3.70 -15.49
CA LEU A 58 1.21 -2.95 -14.48
C LEU A 58 2.02 -3.94 -13.63
N ALA A 59 3.32 -3.80 -13.64
CA ALA A 59 4.24 -4.61 -12.84
C ALA A 59 4.85 -3.76 -11.72
N LEU A 60 4.88 -4.31 -10.51
CA LEU A 60 5.64 -3.78 -9.39
C LEU A 60 6.73 -4.79 -9.06
N GLY A 61 7.99 -4.35 -9.05
CA GLY A 61 9.14 -5.20 -8.75
C GLY A 61 9.43 -5.36 -7.26
N PHE A 62 10.69 -5.63 -6.94
CA PHE A 62 11.18 -5.59 -5.56
C PHE A 62 11.40 -4.15 -5.11
N ALA A 63 11.17 -3.91 -3.80
CA ALA A 63 11.43 -2.62 -3.20
C ALA A 63 12.91 -2.27 -3.28
N ARG A 64 13.23 -1.18 -3.96
CA ARG A 64 14.57 -0.60 -4.03
C ARG A 64 14.84 0.28 -2.81
N LEU A 65 13.77 0.90 -2.30
CA LEU A 65 13.79 1.79 -1.15
C LEU A 65 12.44 1.73 -0.43
N GLY A 66 12.47 1.61 0.89
CA GLY A 66 11.27 1.38 1.69
C GLY A 66 10.87 -0.10 1.71
N ALA A 67 9.76 -0.43 2.39
CA ALA A 67 9.32 -1.80 2.60
C ALA A 67 7.93 -2.07 2.01
N ARG A 68 7.03 -1.08 2.01
CA ARG A 68 5.63 -1.26 1.61
C ARG A 68 5.22 -0.26 0.56
N SER A 69 4.61 -0.76 -0.50
CA SER A 69 3.96 0.03 -1.53
C SER A 69 2.46 -0.25 -1.55
N TYR A 70 1.71 0.74 -1.99
CA TYR A 70 0.25 0.69 -2.04
C TYR A 70 -0.22 0.99 -3.44
N LEU A 71 -1.03 0.10 -4.00
CA LEU A 71 -1.73 0.33 -5.26
C LEU A 71 -3.19 0.61 -4.97
N ALA A 72 -3.62 1.83 -5.28
CA ALA A 72 -5.02 2.24 -5.29
C ALA A 72 -5.57 2.21 -6.71
N ILE A 73 -6.79 1.70 -6.86
CA ILE A 73 -7.53 1.65 -8.12
C ILE A 73 -8.84 2.42 -7.91
N ALA A 74 -9.24 3.26 -8.84
CA ALA A 74 -10.50 4.00 -8.77
C ALA A 74 -11.69 3.04 -8.67
N GLY A 75 -12.58 3.28 -7.70
CA GLY A 75 -13.66 2.36 -7.30
C GLY A 75 -13.27 1.47 -6.11
N GLY A 76 -11.98 1.21 -5.90
CA GLY A 76 -11.47 0.35 -4.83
C GLY A 76 -11.58 -1.14 -5.14
N ILE A 77 -10.87 -1.96 -4.39
CA ILE A 77 -10.97 -3.41 -4.45
C ILE A 77 -12.31 -3.84 -3.84
N ASN A 78 -13.09 -4.61 -4.61
CA ASN A 78 -14.46 -4.97 -4.23
C ASN A 78 -14.52 -6.37 -3.60
N THR A 79 -13.83 -6.56 -2.48
CA THR A 79 -14.00 -7.75 -1.64
C THR A 79 -15.15 -7.56 -0.66
N PRO A 80 -15.84 -8.64 -0.24
CA PRO A 80 -16.86 -8.54 0.80
C PRO A 80 -16.27 -7.98 2.11
N PRO A 81 -16.97 -7.06 2.79
CA PRO A 81 -16.53 -6.61 4.10
C PRO A 81 -16.71 -7.71 5.15
N VAL A 82 -15.70 -7.90 6.00
CA VAL A 82 -15.75 -8.79 7.16
C VAL A 82 -15.51 -7.95 8.40
N LEU A 83 -16.40 -8.00 9.38
CA LEU A 83 -16.37 -7.13 10.57
C LEU A 83 -16.23 -5.63 10.24
N GLY A 84 -16.88 -5.19 9.15
CA GLY A 84 -16.82 -3.80 8.68
C GLY A 84 -15.55 -3.41 7.91
N SER A 85 -14.61 -4.32 7.68
CA SER A 85 -13.35 -4.09 6.97
C SER A 85 -13.22 -4.95 5.71
N ARG A 86 -12.59 -4.41 4.66
CA ARG A 86 -12.19 -5.16 3.46
C ARG A 86 -10.73 -5.62 3.50
N ALA A 87 -10.01 -5.33 4.60
CA ALA A 87 -8.63 -5.74 4.77
C ALA A 87 -8.51 -7.25 4.98
N THR A 88 -7.39 -7.81 4.54
CA THR A 88 -7.03 -9.20 4.82
C THR A 88 -6.40 -9.30 6.21
N PHE A 89 -6.90 -10.17 7.06
CA PHE A 89 -6.29 -10.51 8.34
C PHE A 89 -5.74 -11.95 8.27
N HIS A 90 -4.48 -12.05 7.88
CA HIS A 90 -3.82 -13.33 7.59
C HIS A 90 -3.82 -14.31 8.76
N GLN A 91 -3.60 -13.81 9.98
CA GLN A 91 -3.51 -14.67 11.16
C GLN A 91 -4.82 -15.43 11.44
N ALA A 92 -5.96 -14.79 11.16
CA ALA A 92 -7.27 -15.40 11.35
C ALA A 92 -7.84 -16.00 10.04
N GLY A 93 -7.18 -15.82 8.88
CA GLY A 93 -7.66 -16.29 7.60
C GLY A 93 -8.97 -15.65 7.14
N ILE A 94 -9.21 -14.36 7.49
CA ILE A 94 -10.47 -13.66 7.20
C ILE A 94 -10.24 -12.37 6.40
N GLY A 95 -11.29 -11.92 5.73
CA GLY A 95 -11.31 -10.67 4.97
C GLY A 95 -10.54 -10.73 3.65
N GLY A 96 -10.49 -9.63 2.93
CA GLY A 96 -9.81 -9.52 1.66
C GLY A 96 -10.23 -10.58 0.65
N MET A 97 -9.26 -11.15 -0.03
CA MET A 97 -9.44 -12.30 -0.96
C MET A 97 -9.29 -13.61 -0.17
N GLU A 98 -10.38 -14.08 0.41
CA GLU A 98 -10.44 -15.38 1.13
C GLU A 98 -9.46 -15.49 2.32
N GLY A 99 -9.14 -14.38 2.96
CA GLY A 99 -8.25 -14.36 4.12
C GLY A 99 -6.76 -14.57 3.82
N HIS A 100 -6.36 -14.58 2.55
CA HIS A 100 -5.00 -14.90 2.14
C HIS A 100 -4.39 -13.83 1.24
N ALA A 101 -3.06 -13.85 1.11
CA ALA A 101 -2.36 -13.08 0.10
C ALA A 101 -2.80 -13.49 -1.31
N LEU A 102 -2.74 -12.55 -2.25
CA LEU A 102 -3.08 -12.81 -3.65
C LEU A 102 -2.18 -13.90 -4.24
N LYS A 103 -2.79 -14.77 -5.04
CA LYS A 103 -2.10 -15.85 -5.74
C LYS A 103 -2.00 -15.55 -7.23
N LYS A 104 -1.00 -16.11 -7.88
CA LYS A 104 -0.85 -16.04 -9.33
C LYS A 104 -2.10 -16.56 -10.04
N GLY A 105 -2.59 -15.81 -11.01
CA GLY A 105 -3.79 -16.14 -11.80
C GLY A 105 -5.12 -15.78 -11.13
N GLN A 106 -5.09 -15.26 -9.90
CA GLN A 106 -6.31 -14.84 -9.21
C GLN A 106 -6.83 -13.51 -9.80
N ALA A 107 -8.14 -13.45 -10.05
CA ALA A 107 -8.80 -12.21 -10.45
C ALA A 107 -9.10 -11.36 -9.22
N VAL A 108 -8.76 -10.07 -9.30
CA VAL A 108 -9.04 -9.09 -8.24
C VAL A 108 -10.24 -8.25 -8.68
N PRO A 109 -11.39 -8.36 -7.99
CA PRO A 109 -12.57 -7.57 -8.33
C PRO A 109 -12.35 -6.10 -7.96
N VAL A 110 -12.69 -5.20 -8.87
CA VAL A 110 -12.65 -3.75 -8.66
C VAL A 110 -14.05 -3.20 -8.86
N ALA A 111 -14.53 -2.39 -7.91
CA ALA A 111 -15.82 -1.74 -8.04
C ALA A 111 -15.82 -0.68 -9.15
N GLU A 112 -17.00 -0.31 -9.63
CA GLU A 112 -17.14 0.81 -10.54
C GLU A 112 -16.86 2.13 -9.80
N SER A 113 -16.22 3.07 -10.49
CA SER A 113 -16.00 4.40 -9.94
C SER A 113 -17.26 5.23 -10.15
N ALA A 114 -17.84 5.77 -9.07
CA ALA A 114 -19.13 6.48 -9.07
C ALA A 114 -19.19 7.68 -10.04
N ASP A 115 -18.05 8.33 -10.34
CA ASP A 115 -17.99 9.58 -11.11
C ASP A 115 -17.21 9.45 -12.43
N GLY A 116 -17.02 8.24 -12.95
CA GLY A 116 -16.10 8.03 -14.06
C GLY A 116 -14.62 8.26 -13.66
N ALA A 117 -13.75 7.34 -14.01
CA ALA A 117 -12.34 7.40 -13.58
C ALA A 117 -11.53 8.47 -14.34
N GLU A 118 -11.98 8.89 -15.51
CA GLU A 118 -11.16 9.66 -16.47
C GLU A 118 -10.72 11.05 -15.96
N GLY A 119 -11.54 11.76 -15.19
CA GLY A 119 -11.19 13.08 -14.63
C GLY A 119 -10.22 13.04 -13.44
N ARG A 120 -9.76 11.86 -13.04
CA ARG A 120 -8.91 11.69 -11.84
C ARG A 120 -7.46 11.36 -12.16
N ALA A 121 -7.13 11.10 -13.40
CA ALA A 121 -5.76 10.94 -13.84
C ALA A 121 -4.97 12.26 -13.73
N GLY A 122 -3.68 12.17 -13.38
CA GLY A 122 -2.80 13.33 -13.24
C GLY A 122 -2.76 13.98 -11.86
N ARG A 123 -3.61 13.59 -10.90
CA ARG A 123 -3.54 14.06 -9.51
C ARG A 123 -2.25 13.57 -8.87
N GLN A 124 -1.55 14.43 -8.14
CA GLN A 124 -0.28 14.08 -7.52
C GLN A 124 -0.18 14.56 -6.07
N VAL A 125 0.63 13.85 -5.30
CA VAL A 125 1.04 14.29 -3.97
C VAL A 125 2.29 15.16 -4.13
N ILE A 126 2.26 16.39 -3.61
CA ILE A 126 3.43 17.28 -3.61
C ILE A 126 4.55 16.66 -2.77
N ALA A 127 5.81 16.89 -3.18
CA ALA A 127 6.97 16.28 -2.56
C ALA A 127 7.02 16.47 -1.03
N ALA A 128 6.69 17.67 -0.55
CA ALA A 128 6.70 18.01 0.88
C ALA A 128 5.70 17.20 1.74
N ARG A 129 4.74 16.51 1.13
CA ARG A 129 3.75 15.64 1.82
C ARG A 129 4.02 14.15 1.62
N ARG A 130 5.10 13.80 0.93
CA ARG A 130 5.51 12.41 0.79
C ARG A 130 6.35 12.03 2.00
N PRO A 131 6.13 10.86 2.63
CA PRO A 131 7.03 10.39 3.66
C PRO A 131 8.45 10.27 3.09
N PRO A 132 9.48 10.65 3.85
CA PRO A 132 10.86 10.51 3.41
C PRO A 132 11.18 9.02 3.22
N LEU A 133 11.65 8.67 2.03
CA LEU A 133 12.26 7.38 1.78
C LEU A 133 13.76 7.61 1.78
N THR A 134 14.44 7.26 2.85
CA THR A 134 15.89 7.37 2.96
C THR A 134 16.53 5.99 2.93
N GLY A 135 17.74 5.90 2.41
CA GLY A 135 18.56 4.69 2.47
C GLY A 135 19.35 4.57 3.78
N GLU A 136 19.03 5.37 4.79
CA GLU A 136 19.68 5.35 6.09
C GLU A 136 19.45 4.01 6.79
N LYS A 137 20.48 3.53 7.44
CA LYS A 137 20.43 2.27 8.21
C LYS A 137 20.07 2.50 9.67
N ASN A 138 20.20 3.73 10.16
CA ASN A 138 19.90 4.13 11.52
C ASN A 138 18.70 5.06 11.53
N TRP A 139 17.70 4.73 12.33
CA TRP A 139 16.46 5.48 12.43
C TRP A 139 16.23 5.91 13.87
N GLN A 140 15.86 7.16 14.05
CA GLN A 140 15.28 7.62 15.30
C GLN A 140 13.77 7.50 15.16
N ILE A 141 13.16 6.70 16.03
CA ILE A 141 11.71 6.43 16.00
C ILE A 141 11.09 7.03 17.24
N GLU A 142 10.11 7.91 17.04
CA GLU A 142 9.26 8.40 18.12
C GLU A 142 8.26 7.31 18.52
N VAL A 143 8.12 7.07 19.81
CA VAL A 143 7.23 6.04 20.34
C VAL A 143 6.23 6.66 21.31
N VAL A 144 5.04 6.07 21.37
CA VAL A 144 4.00 6.40 22.35
C VAL A 144 3.85 5.18 23.26
N PRO A 145 3.90 5.37 24.60
CA PRO A 145 3.69 4.26 25.54
C PRO A 145 2.37 3.54 25.29
N GLY A 146 2.39 2.23 25.43
CA GLY A 146 1.21 1.38 25.28
C GLY A 146 0.35 1.32 26.55
N PRO A 147 -0.80 0.61 26.50
CA PRO A 147 -1.71 0.51 27.64
C PRO A 147 -1.15 -0.26 28.85
N ASN A 148 -0.02 -0.95 28.67
CA ASN A 148 0.67 -1.71 29.72
C ASN A 148 1.98 -1.02 30.16
N ASP A 149 2.07 0.28 29.99
CA ASP A 149 3.24 1.08 30.32
C ASP A 149 3.60 0.99 31.81
N ASP A 150 2.62 0.86 32.66
CA ASP A 150 2.73 0.66 34.11
C ASP A 150 3.38 -0.68 34.51
N TRP A 151 3.54 -1.61 33.57
CA TRP A 151 4.24 -2.88 33.81
C TRP A 151 5.77 -2.75 33.70
N ILE A 152 6.25 -1.62 33.22
CA ILE A 152 7.67 -1.32 33.03
C ILE A 152 8.06 -0.24 34.03
N ASP A 153 9.10 -0.50 34.82
CA ASP A 153 9.62 0.49 35.76
C ASP A 153 10.39 1.62 35.05
N GLU A 154 10.68 2.68 35.79
CA GLU A 154 11.39 3.86 35.25
C GLU A 154 12.74 3.51 34.67
N ALA A 155 13.49 2.57 35.26
CA ALA A 155 14.77 2.12 34.75
C ALA A 155 14.63 1.36 33.42
N GLY A 156 13.56 0.57 33.28
CA GLY A 156 13.20 -0.11 32.04
C GLY A 156 12.86 0.86 30.92
N HIS A 157 12.04 1.89 31.21
CA HIS A 157 11.73 2.96 30.25
C HIS A 157 12.99 3.70 29.81
N ALA A 158 13.84 4.12 30.76
CA ALA A 158 15.08 4.81 30.47
C ALA A 158 15.99 3.97 29.56
N ARG A 159 16.12 2.66 29.86
CA ARG A 159 16.91 1.74 29.03
C ARG A 159 16.31 1.57 27.63
N PHE A 160 14.99 1.41 27.52
CA PHE A 160 14.33 1.26 26.24
C PHE A 160 14.57 2.46 25.32
N LEU A 161 14.44 3.68 25.86
CA LEU A 161 14.58 4.93 25.11
C LEU A 161 16.02 5.31 24.76
N SER A 162 17.00 4.84 25.55
CA SER A 162 18.41 5.18 25.38
C SER A 162 19.24 4.12 24.66
N SER A 163 18.68 2.94 24.41
CA SER A 163 19.41 1.84 23.78
C SER A 163 19.28 1.86 22.26
N ASP A 164 20.32 1.41 21.58
CA ASP A 164 20.26 1.07 20.16
C ASP A 164 19.61 -0.30 19.98
N TRP A 165 18.68 -0.40 19.05
CA TRP A 165 17.92 -1.60 18.75
C TRP A 165 18.28 -2.12 17.35
N LEU A 166 18.62 -3.40 17.25
CA LEU A 166 18.88 -4.05 15.97
C LEU A 166 17.66 -4.85 15.54
N LEU A 167 17.09 -4.47 14.39
CA LEU A 167 16.07 -5.28 13.72
C LEU A 167 16.76 -6.38 12.90
N GLN A 168 16.38 -7.62 13.14
CA GLN A 168 16.86 -8.81 12.42
C GLN A 168 15.81 -9.34 11.45
#